data_5f9528f3b18ae05a392396911f35355d
#
_entry.id   5f9528f3b18ae05a392396911f35355d
#
_cell.length_a   1.000
_cell.length_b   1.000
_cell.length_c   1.000
_cell.angle_alpha   90.00
_cell.angle_beta   90.00
_cell.angle_gamma   90.00
#
_symmetry.space_group_name_H-M   'P 1'
#
loop_
_entity.id
_entity.type
_entity.pdbx_description
1 polymer ?
#
loop_
_entity_poly.entity_id
_entity_poly.type
_entity_poly.pdbx_seq_one_letter_code
_entity_poly.pdbx_strand_id
1 'polypeptide(L)'
;MRLRLGAMLMVSALLAAPGAATFDPARTFLSAAFNISAAEIGRLDRGEVISRTLDVTNRREVATLGIVRIKTSPSRYVERLADITTFKRTDDVLQIGVFSRVPQPGDVASLIIDELDLKRLRECRVEDCQLRLSADGIDRVRRDIDWHSADASRQATLLVRQLLVDYVARYRQSGTAAAMEYANRLPRLNVGREFASLIDADAITSNYAPRLRRHLLEYPTSSAEKMTDFVYWSKELVRGRPVVSITHVATAAAVDDSPVAYAIGSKQIYAMHYFDASLGLTLLAPDRTSASPATFVVYLNRSRIDLFDGLFGGVARRVVAGRARGLVAEQLQRLQQVLAGDSLHEVRSRGQ
;
A
#
# COMPACT_ATOMS: atom_id res chain seq x y z
N MET A 1 45.70 -78.31 -19.88
CA MET A 1 44.64 -77.91 -18.90
C MET A 1 44.71 -76.40 -18.73
N ARG A 2 43.86 -75.67 -19.41
CA ARG A 2 43.88 -74.16 -19.42
C ARG A 2 42.71 -73.68 -18.62
N LEU A 3 42.99 -73.05 -17.44
CA LEU A 3 41.98 -72.37 -16.62
C LEU A 3 41.65 -70.99 -17.25
N ARG A 4 40.38 -70.78 -17.50
CA ARG A 4 39.85 -69.45 -17.88
C ARG A 4 39.34 -68.75 -16.61
N LEU A 5 39.99 -67.67 -16.22
CA LEU A 5 39.46 -66.74 -15.23
C LEU A 5 38.38 -65.88 -15.88
N GLY A 6 37.16 -65.96 -15.38
CA GLY A 6 36.08 -65.03 -15.74
C GLY A 6 36.15 -63.81 -14.85
N ALA A 7 36.28 -62.63 -15.47
CA ALA A 7 36.20 -61.31 -14.78
C ALA A 7 34.76 -60.95 -14.61
N MET A 8 34.29 -60.83 -13.35
CA MET A 8 32.97 -60.40 -12.98
C MET A 8 32.98 -58.85 -12.82
N LEU A 9 32.39 -58.12 -13.80
CA LEU A 9 32.20 -56.69 -13.73
C LEU A 9 31.06 -56.38 -12.75
N MET A 10 31.39 -55.79 -11.58
CA MET A 10 30.42 -55.18 -10.68
C MET A 10 30.02 -53.82 -11.23
N VAL A 11 28.78 -53.72 -11.72
CA VAL A 11 28.16 -52.44 -12.02
C VAL A 11 27.62 -51.83 -10.73
N SER A 12 28.34 -50.88 -10.15
CA SER A 12 27.85 -50.06 -9.03
C SER A 12 26.83 -49.07 -9.53
N ALA A 13 25.53 -49.35 -9.30
CA ALA A 13 24.46 -48.35 -9.50
C ALA A 13 24.58 -47.27 -8.44
N LEU A 14 25.03 -46.06 -8.83
CA LEU A 14 24.89 -44.88 -7.99
C LEU A 14 23.39 -44.57 -7.89
N LEU A 15 22.78 -44.91 -6.77
CA LEU A 15 21.49 -44.38 -6.37
C LEU A 15 21.70 -42.90 -6.05
N ALA A 16 21.27 -42.01 -6.96
CA ALA A 16 21.14 -40.58 -6.65
C ALA A 16 20.16 -40.45 -5.53
N ALA A 17 20.61 -40.03 -4.33
CA ALA A 17 19.76 -39.67 -3.22
C ALA A 17 18.80 -38.54 -3.67
N PRO A 18 17.49 -38.62 -3.38
CA PRO A 18 16.60 -37.52 -3.65
C PRO A 18 17.14 -36.29 -2.91
N GLY A 19 17.42 -35.23 -3.66
CA GLY A 19 17.95 -33.99 -3.11
C GLY A 19 17.07 -33.56 -1.94
N ALA A 20 17.69 -33.32 -0.78
CA ALA A 20 16.99 -32.78 0.37
C ALA A 20 16.27 -31.51 -0.09
N ALA A 21 14.94 -31.48 0.07
CA ALA A 21 14.13 -30.32 -0.27
C ALA A 21 14.71 -29.14 0.52
N THR A 22 15.32 -28.20 -0.16
CA THR A 22 15.92 -27.02 0.47
C THR A 22 14.81 -26.26 1.16
N PHE A 23 14.90 -26.21 2.48
CA PHE A 23 13.95 -25.44 3.30
C PHE A 23 14.03 -23.98 2.91
N ASP A 24 12.94 -23.43 2.33
CA ASP A 24 12.82 -22.01 2.01
C ASP A 24 11.90 -21.31 3.04
N PRO A 25 12.46 -20.44 3.89
CA PRO A 25 11.68 -19.70 4.86
C PRO A 25 10.53 -18.89 4.24
N ALA A 26 10.73 -18.33 3.02
CA ALA A 26 9.69 -17.54 2.36
C ALA A 26 8.49 -18.41 1.93
N ARG A 27 8.73 -19.60 1.39
CA ARG A 27 7.66 -20.54 0.99
C ARG A 27 6.90 -21.07 2.21
N THR A 28 7.61 -21.39 3.28
CA THR A 28 7.01 -21.78 4.56
C THR A 28 6.16 -20.64 5.13
N PHE A 29 6.66 -19.41 5.10
CA PHE A 29 5.92 -18.22 5.51
C PHE A 29 4.62 -18.04 4.69
N LEU A 30 4.68 -18.15 3.36
CA LEU A 30 3.49 -18.03 2.51
C LEU A 30 2.43 -19.08 2.84
N SER A 31 2.85 -20.32 3.09
CA SER A 31 1.93 -21.40 3.46
C SER A 31 1.34 -21.20 4.85
N ALA A 32 2.16 -20.85 5.84
CA ALA A 32 1.73 -20.71 7.23
C ALA A 32 0.87 -19.46 7.47
N ALA A 33 1.28 -18.32 6.89
CA ALA A 33 0.61 -17.04 7.14
C ALA A 33 -0.63 -16.80 6.26
N PHE A 34 -0.63 -17.34 5.03
CA PHE A 34 -1.65 -17.02 4.01
C PHE A 34 -2.34 -18.27 3.45
N ASN A 35 -2.05 -19.45 3.98
CA ASN A 35 -2.60 -20.71 3.50
C ASN A 35 -2.40 -20.90 1.98
N ILE A 36 -1.18 -20.62 1.51
CA ILE A 36 -0.80 -20.81 0.11
C ILE A 36 -0.37 -22.27 -0.08
N SER A 37 -1.07 -22.98 -0.95
CA SER A 37 -0.80 -24.38 -1.26
C SER A 37 0.46 -24.56 -2.12
N ALA A 38 1.02 -25.77 -2.15
CA ALA A 38 2.15 -26.10 -3.02
C ALA A 38 1.85 -25.86 -4.51
N ALA A 39 0.60 -26.11 -4.93
CA ALA A 39 0.17 -25.83 -6.30
C ALA A 39 0.18 -24.30 -6.60
N GLU A 40 -0.22 -23.48 -5.64
CA GLU A 40 -0.17 -22.02 -5.77
C GLU A 40 1.25 -21.49 -5.72
N ILE A 41 2.14 -22.07 -4.91
CA ILE A 41 3.59 -21.77 -4.96
C ILE A 41 4.10 -22.02 -6.38
N GLY A 42 3.76 -23.18 -6.99
CA GLY A 42 4.13 -23.47 -8.36
C GLY A 42 3.58 -22.46 -9.40
N ARG A 43 2.41 -21.87 -9.16
CA ARG A 43 1.86 -20.79 -9.98
C ARG A 43 2.67 -19.50 -9.82
N LEU A 44 3.03 -19.13 -8.60
CA LEU A 44 3.91 -17.99 -8.32
C LEU A 44 5.30 -18.15 -8.98
N ASP A 45 5.85 -19.37 -8.99
CA ASP A 45 7.13 -19.67 -9.65
C ASP A 45 7.06 -19.44 -11.17
N ARG A 46 5.90 -19.68 -11.78
CA ARG A 46 5.63 -19.37 -13.19
C ARG A 46 5.34 -17.89 -13.47
N GLY A 47 5.33 -17.04 -12.42
CA GLY A 47 5.07 -15.61 -12.52
C GLY A 47 3.58 -15.25 -12.51
N GLU A 48 2.69 -16.20 -12.14
CA GLU A 48 1.29 -15.88 -11.98
C GLU A 48 1.05 -15.06 -10.71
N VAL A 49 0.02 -14.21 -10.70
CA VAL A 49 -0.43 -13.46 -9.53
C VAL A 49 -1.53 -14.24 -8.83
N ILE A 50 -1.44 -14.34 -7.51
CA ILE A 50 -2.54 -14.81 -6.67
C ILE A 50 -3.21 -13.61 -6.03
N SER A 51 -4.53 -13.49 -6.17
CA SER A 51 -5.31 -12.46 -5.48
C SER A 51 -6.56 -13.05 -4.84
N ARG A 52 -6.86 -12.60 -3.61
CA ARG A 52 -8.00 -13.06 -2.81
C ARG A 52 -8.66 -11.88 -2.10
N THR A 53 -9.96 -11.97 -1.89
CA THR A 53 -10.65 -11.17 -0.88
C THR A 53 -10.51 -11.88 0.45
N LEU A 54 -10.23 -11.14 1.53
CA LEU A 54 -10.14 -11.67 2.87
C LEU A 54 -11.45 -11.44 3.63
N ASP A 55 -11.78 -12.35 4.54
CA ASP A 55 -12.90 -12.18 5.43
C ASP A 55 -12.64 -11.08 6.46
N VAL A 56 -13.66 -10.28 6.71
CA VAL A 56 -13.62 -9.17 7.65
C VAL A 56 -14.87 -9.14 8.51
N THR A 57 -14.72 -8.78 9.77
CA THR A 57 -15.83 -8.68 10.72
C THR A 57 -16.58 -7.36 10.61
N ASN A 58 -15.87 -6.27 10.27
CA ASN A 58 -16.47 -4.96 10.13
C ASN A 58 -17.17 -4.80 8.77
N ARG A 59 -18.46 -4.49 8.77
CA ARG A 59 -19.27 -4.36 7.54
C ARG A 59 -18.81 -3.22 6.61
N ARG A 60 -18.15 -2.20 7.14
CA ARG A 60 -17.59 -1.09 6.34
C ARG A 60 -16.22 -1.41 5.73
N GLU A 61 -15.67 -2.59 6.01
CA GLU A 61 -14.32 -2.95 5.60
C GLU A 61 -14.31 -3.86 4.37
N VAL A 62 -13.33 -3.64 3.51
CA VAL A 62 -12.88 -4.55 2.46
C VAL A 62 -11.41 -4.85 2.69
N ALA A 63 -11.06 -6.13 2.63
CA ALA A 63 -9.68 -6.57 2.71
C ALA A 63 -9.33 -7.46 1.52
N THR A 64 -8.15 -7.24 0.94
CA THR A 64 -7.63 -8.00 -0.20
C THR A 64 -6.19 -8.41 0.04
N LEU A 65 -5.86 -9.60 -0.46
CA LEU A 65 -4.50 -10.14 -0.51
C LEU A 65 -4.09 -10.29 -1.97
N GLY A 66 -2.88 -9.88 -2.28
CA GLY A 66 -2.22 -10.17 -3.53
C GLY A 66 -0.81 -10.71 -3.27
N ILE A 67 -0.39 -11.71 -4.03
CA ILE A 67 0.95 -12.29 -3.95
C ILE A 67 1.49 -12.46 -5.35
N VAL A 68 2.76 -12.09 -5.52
CA VAL A 68 3.49 -12.25 -6.77
C VAL A 68 4.96 -12.55 -6.50
N ARG A 69 5.59 -13.31 -7.37
CA ARG A 69 7.04 -13.48 -7.38
C ARG A 69 7.67 -12.58 -8.43
N ILE A 70 8.58 -11.71 -8.02
CA ILE A 70 9.31 -10.78 -8.88
C ILE A 70 10.78 -11.20 -9.00
N LYS A 71 11.42 -10.89 -10.15
CA LYS A 71 12.82 -11.21 -10.45
C LYS A 71 13.74 -10.05 -10.04
N THR A 72 13.69 -9.69 -8.75
CA THR A 72 14.56 -8.65 -8.19
C THR A 72 14.74 -8.85 -6.69
N SER A 73 15.75 -8.19 -6.10
CA SER A 73 15.98 -8.25 -4.65
C SER A 73 14.99 -7.37 -3.87
N PRO A 74 14.75 -7.68 -2.58
CA PRO A 74 13.93 -6.82 -1.71
C PRO A 74 14.45 -5.38 -1.61
N SER A 75 15.77 -5.19 -1.55
CA SER A 75 16.39 -3.87 -1.47
C SER A 75 16.10 -3.04 -2.72
N ARG A 76 16.18 -3.65 -3.90
CA ARG A 76 15.86 -2.95 -5.15
C ARG A 76 14.41 -2.51 -5.23
N TYR A 77 13.49 -3.31 -4.70
CA TYR A 77 12.09 -2.90 -4.57
C TYR A 77 11.96 -1.63 -3.70
N VAL A 78 12.63 -1.61 -2.53
CA VAL A 78 12.61 -0.46 -1.61
C VAL A 78 13.23 0.80 -2.24
N GLU A 79 14.34 0.65 -2.97
CA GLU A 79 14.96 1.75 -3.73
C GLU A 79 13.99 2.36 -4.74
N ARG A 80 13.26 1.51 -5.49
CA ARG A 80 12.27 1.97 -6.46
C ARG A 80 11.07 2.64 -5.80
N LEU A 81 10.63 2.14 -4.66
CA LEU A 81 9.54 2.74 -3.90
C LEU A 81 9.88 4.15 -3.39
N ALA A 82 11.15 4.46 -3.17
CA ALA A 82 11.58 5.79 -2.73
C ALA A 82 11.23 6.90 -3.75
N ASP A 83 11.20 6.57 -5.05
CA ASP A 83 10.58 7.43 -6.07
C ASP A 83 9.12 7.03 -6.29
N ILE A 84 8.27 7.36 -5.32
CA ILE A 84 6.84 7.01 -5.35
C ILE A 84 6.12 7.61 -6.56
N THR A 85 6.58 8.74 -7.08
CA THR A 85 5.97 9.43 -8.20
C THR A 85 6.08 8.65 -9.50
N THR A 86 7.20 7.97 -9.70
CA THR A 86 7.41 7.04 -10.80
C THR A 86 6.83 5.66 -10.50
N PHE A 87 7.06 5.14 -9.28
CA PHE A 87 6.63 3.81 -8.87
C PHE A 87 5.12 3.62 -8.94
N LYS A 88 4.35 4.64 -8.56
CA LYS A 88 2.87 4.60 -8.51
C LYS A 88 2.20 5.06 -9.82
N ARG A 89 2.95 5.40 -10.84
CA ARG A 89 2.40 5.93 -12.10
C ARG A 89 1.55 4.88 -12.82
N THR A 90 0.26 5.19 -12.97
CA THR A 90 -0.73 4.41 -13.73
C THR A 90 -1.70 5.40 -14.38
N ASP A 91 -2.55 4.93 -15.30
CA ASP A 91 -3.57 5.76 -15.94
C ASP A 91 -4.62 6.30 -14.95
N ASP A 92 -4.83 5.58 -13.82
CA ASP A 92 -5.73 6.02 -12.77
C ASP A 92 -5.10 7.08 -11.84
N VAL A 93 -3.77 7.28 -11.86
CA VAL A 93 -3.09 8.30 -11.06
C VAL A 93 -2.98 9.58 -11.88
N LEU A 94 -3.94 10.48 -11.67
CA LEU A 94 -4.02 11.74 -12.43
C LEU A 94 -2.94 12.72 -12.01
N GLN A 95 -2.65 12.81 -10.73
CA GLN A 95 -1.63 13.69 -10.17
C GLN A 95 -1.02 13.05 -8.92
N ILE A 96 0.27 13.30 -8.68
CA ILE A 96 0.98 12.81 -7.50
C ILE A 96 2.11 13.77 -7.13
N GLY A 97 2.39 13.91 -5.84
CA GLY A 97 3.53 14.67 -5.34
C GLY A 97 3.92 14.24 -3.93
N VAL A 98 5.11 14.60 -3.51
CA VAL A 98 5.68 14.25 -2.20
C VAL A 98 5.77 15.50 -1.33
N PHE A 99 5.39 15.37 -0.06
CA PHE A 99 5.61 16.44 0.90
C PHE A 99 7.07 16.46 1.37
N SER A 100 7.65 17.64 1.39
CA SER A 100 8.94 17.91 2.01
C SER A 100 8.94 17.55 3.50
N ARG A 101 10.12 17.37 4.10
CA ARG A 101 10.21 17.12 5.56
C ARG A 101 9.52 18.21 6.37
N VAL A 102 9.68 19.46 5.97
CA VAL A 102 8.89 20.61 6.42
C VAL A 102 7.90 20.92 5.31
N PRO A 103 6.62 20.56 5.44
CA PRO A 103 5.62 20.76 4.39
C PRO A 103 5.50 22.24 4.02
N GLN A 104 5.42 22.50 2.72
CA GLN A 104 5.36 23.85 2.19
C GLN A 104 4.38 23.95 1.00
N PRO A 105 3.87 25.13 0.65
CA PRO A 105 2.91 25.29 -0.45
C PRO A 105 3.38 24.75 -1.80
N GLY A 106 4.70 24.76 -2.05
CA GLY A 106 5.31 24.19 -3.26
C GLY A 106 5.05 22.69 -3.43
N ASP A 107 4.92 21.94 -2.33
CA ASP A 107 4.71 20.48 -2.36
C ASP A 107 3.37 20.07 -3.02
N VAL A 108 2.40 20.98 -3.05
CA VAL A 108 1.04 20.77 -3.60
C VAL A 108 0.71 21.74 -4.74
N ALA A 109 1.71 22.44 -5.27
CA ALA A 109 1.48 23.49 -6.28
C ALA A 109 0.84 22.95 -7.58
N SER A 110 1.10 21.67 -7.91
CA SER A 110 0.52 21.02 -9.10
C SER A 110 -0.87 20.41 -8.85
N LEU A 111 -1.35 20.33 -7.61
CA LEU A 111 -2.65 19.74 -7.30
C LEU A 111 -3.79 20.61 -7.83
N ILE A 112 -4.61 20.08 -8.71
CA ILE A 112 -5.81 20.74 -9.26
C ILE A 112 -7.04 20.12 -8.59
N ILE A 113 -7.90 20.97 -8.03
CA ILE A 113 -9.19 20.54 -7.49
C ILE A 113 -10.22 20.59 -8.63
N ASP A 114 -11.02 19.54 -8.75
CA ASP A 114 -12.01 19.43 -9.83
C ASP A 114 -13.17 20.40 -9.63
N GLU A 115 -13.71 20.90 -10.73
CA GLU A 115 -14.83 21.84 -10.71
C GLU A 115 -16.03 21.35 -9.90
N LEU A 116 -16.33 20.05 -9.99
CA LEU A 116 -17.43 19.46 -9.22
C LEU A 116 -17.16 19.54 -7.71
N ASP A 117 -15.92 19.32 -7.29
CA ASP A 117 -15.52 19.42 -5.89
C ASP A 117 -15.46 20.88 -5.43
N LEU A 118 -15.08 21.81 -6.31
CA LEU A 118 -15.18 23.26 -6.03
C LEU A 118 -16.64 23.73 -5.83
N LYS A 119 -17.57 23.23 -6.66
CA LYS A 119 -19.01 23.52 -6.47
C LYS A 119 -19.51 22.97 -5.14
N ARG A 120 -19.16 21.74 -4.78
CA ARG A 120 -19.54 21.13 -3.50
C ARG A 120 -18.92 21.86 -2.31
N LEU A 121 -17.69 22.34 -2.46
CA LEU A 121 -17.00 23.11 -1.43
C LEU A 121 -17.78 24.38 -1.06
N ARG A 122 -18.35 25.05 -2.05
CA ARG A 122 -19.22 26.24 -1.84
C ARG A 122 -20.44 25.94 -0.98
N GLU A 123 -20.99 24.74 -1.11
CA GLU A 123 -22.21 24.32 -0.41
C GLU A 123 -21.92 23.77 1.00
N CYS A 124 -20.65 23.48 1.32
CA CYS A 124 -20.26 22.83 2.58
C CYS A 124 -20.70 23.63 3.81
N ARG A 125 -21.26 22.88 4.76
CA ARG A 125 -21.53 23.30 6.15
C ARG A 125 -21.00 22.21 7.08
N VAL A 126 -20.70 22.56 8.31
CA VAL A 126 -20.38 21.56 9.34
C VAL A 126 -21.56 20.60 9.45
N GLU A 127 -21.28 19.30 9.41
CA GLU A 127 -22.23 18.18 9.42
C GLU A 127 -23.09 18.02 8.15
N ASP A 128 -22.89 18.89 7.16
CA ASP A 128 -23.54 18.81 5.84
C ASP A 128 -22.55 19.23 4.74
N CYS A 129 -21.65 18.32 4.38
CA CYS A 129 -20.66 18.55 3.33
C CYS A 129 -20.36 17.26 2.57
N GLN A 130 -20.31 17.32 1.25
CA GLN A 130 -19.99 16.16 0.42
C GLN A 130 -18.47 15.86 0.36
N LEU A 131 -17.64 16.78 0.85
CA LEU A 131 -16.20 16.62 0.96
C LEU A 131 -15.82 16.37 2.42
N ARG A 132 -14.78 15.58 2.62
CA ARG A 132 -14.26 15.28 3.95
C ARG A 132 -13.28 16.34 4.37
N LEU A 133 -13.70 17.18 5.31
CA LEU A 133 -12.93 18.25 5.91
C LEU A 133 -13.18 18.26 7.43
N SER A 134 -12.26 18.88 8.16
CA SER A 134 -12.48 19.22 9.56
C SER A 134 -13.49 20.38 9.69
N ALA A 135 -14.06 20.56 10.88
CA ALA A 135 -14.94 21.71 11.15
C ALA A 135 -14.23 23.03 10.84
N ASP A 136 -13.00 23.22 11.34
CA ASP A 136 -12.19 24.42 11.04
C ASP A 136 -11.96 24.58 9.52
N GLY A 137 -11.68 23.48 8.80
CA GLY A 137 -11.52 23.55 7.35
C GLY A 137 -12.79 24.04 6.63
N ILE A 138 -13.96 23.55 7.06
CA ILE A 138 -15.26 23.99 6.51
C ILE A 138 -15.53 25.47 6.85
N ASP A 139 -15.24 25.89 8.08
CA ASP A 139 -15.43 27.29 8.51
C ASP A 139 -14.49 28.23 7.76
N ARG A 140 -13.24 27.83 7.50
CA ARG A 140 -12.30 28.60 6.66
C ARG A 140 -12.81 28.71 5.22
N VAL A 141 -13.31 27.64 4.63
CA VAL A 141 -13.90 27.66 3.27
C VAL A 141 -15.03 28.68 3.16
N ARG A 142 -15.83 28.82 4.20
CA ARG A 142 -16.96 29.75 4.23
C ARG A 142 -16.53 31.21 4.48
N ARG A 143 -15.51 31.41 5.31
CA ARG A 143 -15.06 32.75 5.74
C ARG A 143 -14.06 33.37 4.76
N ASP A 144 -13.11 32.55 4.23
CA ASP A 144 -11.91 33.04 3.57
C ASP A 144 -12.05 33.07 2.03
N ILE A 145 -13.16 32.54 1.47
CA ILE A 145 -13.42 32.54 0.02
C ILE A 145 -14.57 33.49 -0.31
N ASP A 146 -14.30 34.48 -1.16
CA ASP A 146 -15.36 35.29 -1.78
C ASP A 146 -15.99 34.52 -2.95
N TRP A 147 -17.08 33.81 -2.68
CA TRP A 147 -17.80 33.01 -3.67
C TRP A 147 -18.54 33.81 -4.76
N HIS A 148 -18.56 35.15 -4.64
CA HIS A 148 -19.11 36.06 -5.66
C HIS A 148 -18.02 36.59 -6.60
N SER A 149 -16.76 36.42 -6.22
CA SER A 149 -15.61 36.84 -7.05
C SER A 149 -15.45 35.95 -8.29
N ALA A 150 -15.01 36.53 -9.39
CA ALA A 150 -14.58 35.78 -10.55
C ALA A 150 -13.41 34.81 -10.26
N ASP A 151 -12.64 35.12 -9.21
CA ASP A 151 -11.48 34.34 -8.75
C ASP A 151 -11.82 33.25 -7.69
N ALA A 152 -13.10 33.02 -7.37
CA ALA A 152 -13.53 32.11 -6.30
C ALA A 152 -12.92 30.71 -6.42
N SER A 153 -12.90 30.13 -7.61
CA SER A 153 -12.31 28.80 -7.87
C SER A 153 -10.80 28.76 -7.59
N ARG A 154 -10.09 29.83 -7.91
CA ARG A 154 -8.65 29.96 -7.61
C ARG A 154 -8.43 30.10 -6.10
N GLN A 155 -9.19 30.96 -5.42
CA GLN A 155 -9.14 31.12 -3.97
C GLN A 155 -9.42 29.79 -3.26
N ALA A 156 -10.46 29.06 -3.69
CA ALA A 156 -10.82 27.76 -3.14
C ALA A 156 -9.69 26.72 -3.32
N THR A 157 -9.10 26.64 -4.51
CA THR A 157 -7.97 25.75 -4.78
C THR A 157 -6.78 26.07 -3.88
N LEU A 158 -6.42 27.33 -3.73
CA LEU A 158 -5.31 27.76 -2.88
C LEU A 158 -5.59 27.44 -1.41
N LEU A 159 -6.81 27.68 -0.94
CA LEU A 159 -7.19 27.36 0.44
C LEU A 159 -7.14 25.86 0.70
N VAL A 160 -7.67 25.01 -0.19
CA VAL A 160 -7.60 23.54 -0.04
C VAL A 160 -6.14 23.09 0.01
N ARG A 161 -5.29 23.57 -0.89
CA ARG A 161 -3.84 23.28 -0.86
C ARG A 161 -3.22 23.65 0.47
N GLN A 162 -3.53 24.85 1.00
CA GLN A 162 -3.01 25.30 2.29
C GLN A 162 -3.52 24.42 3.44
N LEU A 163 -4.80 24.02 3.44
CA LEU A 163 -5.36 23.10 4.46
C LEU A 163 -4.62 21.76 4.47
N LEU A 164 -4.24 21.22 3.30
CA LEU A 164 -3.48 19.98 3.19
C LEU A 164 -2.05 20.14 3.74
N VAL A 165 -1.36 21.24 3.40
CA VAL A 165 -0.02 21.55 3.92
C VAL A 165 -0.04 21.69 5.44
N ASP A 166 -0.97 22.49 5.98
CA ASP A 166 -1.15 22.71 7.42
C ASP A 166 -1.45 21.38 8.13
N TYR A 167 -2.26 20.53 7.53
CA TYR A 167 -2.57 19.22 8.10
C TYR A 167 -1.35 18.31 8.17
N VAL A 168 -0.57 18.20 7.08
CA VAL A 168 0.63 17.36 7.06
C VAL A 168 1.69 17.90 8.01
N ALA A 169 1.83 19.22 8.15
CA ALA A 169 2.73 19.84 9.10
C ALA A 169 2.39 19.43 10.55
N ARG A 170 1.10 19.55 10.94
CA ARG A 170 0.61 19.09 12.26
C ARG A 170 0.79 17.58 12.45
N TYR A 171 0.49 16.78 11.41
CA TYR A 171 0.67 15.33 11.46
C TYR A 171 2.14 14.94 11.67
N ARG A 172 3.09 15.60 11.02
CA ARG A 172 4.52 15.35 11.25
C ARG A 172 4.99 15.68 12.65
N GLN A 173 4.38 16.67 13.29
CA GLN A 173 4.72 17.08 14.67
C GLN A 173 4.07 16.17 15.72
N SER A 174 2.82 15.78 15.51
CA SER A 174 1.99 15.15 16.55
C SER A 174 1.39 13.81 16.15
N GLY A 175 1.66 13.34 14.93
CA GLY A 175 1.25 12.04 14.44
C GLY A 175 -0.24 11.76 14.55
N THR A 176 -0.59 10.62 15.13
CA THR A 176 -1.98 10.18 15.29
C THR A 176 -2.80 11.12 16.19
N ALA A 177 -2.16 11.85 17.12
CA ALA A 177 -2.86 12.86 17.95
C ALA A 177 -3.39 14.03 17.11
N ALA A 178 -2.73 14.35 15.98
CA ALA A 178 -3.19 15.36 15.02
C ALA A 178 -4.08 14.79 13.91
N ALA A 179 -4.49 13.52 14.00
CA ALA A 179 -5.31 12.90 12.97
C ALA A 179 -6.61 13.69 12.76
N MET A 180 -6.96 13.94 11.51
CA MET A 180 -8.12 14.71 11.14
C MET A 180 -9.41 14.07 11.68
N GLU A 181 -10.29 14.92 12.23
CA GLU A 181 -11.67 14.57 12.48
C GLU A 181 -12.53 15.13 11.34
N TYR A 182 -13.14 14.25 10.57
CA TYR A 182 -14.08 14.65 9.53
C TYR A 182 -15.38 15.13 10.17
N ALA A 183 -15.77 16.36 9.85
CA ALA A 183 -16.98 17.01 10.32
C ALA A 183 -18.01 17.23 9.21
N ASN A 184 -17.92 16.45 8.15
CA ASN A 184 -18.79 16.54 6.99
C ASN A 184 -20.19 15.90 7.21
N ARG A 185 -20.34 15.07 8.22
CA ARG A 185 -21.59 14.42 8.62
C ARG A 185 -21.54 13.97 10.09
N LEU A 186 -22.68 13.59 10.65
CA LEU A 186 -22.77 12.92 11.95
C LEU A 186 -22.88 11.39 11.80
N PRO A 187 -22.30 10.60 12.71
CA PRO A 187 -21.34 11.04 13.72
C PRO A 187 -20.02 11.47 13.07
N ARG A 188 -19.31 12.41 13.69
CA ARG A 188 -17.97 12.82 13.25
C ARG A 188 -17.02 11.64 13.29
N LEU A 189 -16.07 11.59 12.36
CA LEU A 189 -15.17 10.48 12.20
C LEU A 189 -13.73 10.91 12.41
N ASN A 190 -13.04 10.29 13.37
CA ASN A 190 -11.62 10.51 13.60
C ASN A 190 -10.78 9.46 12.84
N VAL A 191 -10.02 9.91 11.84
CA VAL A 191 -9.21 9.06 10.97
C VAL A 191 -8.18 8.23 11.75
N GLY A 192 -7.60 8.78 12.81
CA GLY A 192 -6.64 8.05 13.65
C GLY A 192 -7.26 6.89 14.40
N ARG A 193 -8.45 7.06 14.97
CA ARG A 193 -9.20 5.97 15.65
C ARG A 193 -9.64 4.89 14.67
N GLU A 194 -10.13 5.28 13.49
CA GLU A 194 -10.49 4.31 12.44
C GLU A 194 -9.28 3.50 11.98
N PHE A 195 -8.13 4.16 11.78
CA PHE A 195 -6.90 3.48 11.40
C PHE A 195 -6.38 2.55 12.52
N ALA A 196 -6.38 3.00 13.78
CA ALA A 196 -5.97 2.15 14.90
C ALA A 196 -6.81 0.87 14.98
N SER A 197 -8.14 1.01 14.90
CA SER A 197 -9.04 -0.15 14.89
C SER A 197 -8.85 -1.06 13.67
N LEU A 198 -8.41 -0.52 12.53
CA LEU A 198 -8.18 -1.29 11.31
C LEU A 198 -6.87 -2.10 11.42
N ILE A 199 -5.78 -1.50 11.92
CA ILE A 199 -4.50 -2.18 12.09
C ILE A 199 -4.53 -3.17 13.26
N ASP A 200 -5.34 -2.93 14.30
CA ASP A 200 -5.54 -3.86 15.41
C ASP A 200 -6.24 -5.15 14.97
N ALA A 201 -7.09 -5.07 13.96
CA ALA A 201 -7.74 -6.23 13.35
C ALA A 201 -6.81 -7.02 12.40
N ASP A 202 -5.57 -6.55 12.15
CA ASP A 202 -4.63 -7.17 11.23
C ASP A 202 -3.54 -7.96 11.97
N ALA A 203 -3.77 -9.27 12.15
CA ALA A 203 -2.82 -10.17 12.78
C ALA A 203 -1.48 -10.28 12.01
N ILE A 204 -1.50 -10.08 10.68
CA ILE A 204 -0.28 -10.19 9.86
C ILE A 204 0.70 -9.09 10.22
N THR A 205 0.24 -7.84 10.33
CA THR A 205 1.09 -6.73 10.75
C THR A 205 1.64 -6.96 12.16
N SER A 206 0.82 -7.48 13.08
CA SER A 206 1.24 -7.76 14.45
C SER A 206 2.32 -8.85 14.53
N ASN A 207 2.16 -9.92 13.75
CA ASN A 207 3.05 -11.08 13.81
C ASN A 207 4.34 -10.92 13.00
N TYR A 208 4.29 -10.25 11.84
CA TYR A 208 5.41 -10.19 10.90
C TYR A 208 6.03 -8.80 10.75
N ALA A 209 5.38 -7.76 11.26
CA ALA A 209 5.87 -6.38 11.18
C ALA A 209 5.57 -5.56 12.47
N PRO A 210 5.85 -6.06 13.69
CA PRO A 210 5.45 -5.41 14.95
C PRO A 210 6.09 -4.03 15.14
N ARG A 211 7.33 -3.83 14.66
CA ARG A 211 8.01 -2.52 14.70
C ARG A 211 7.33 -1.51 13.78
N LEU A 212 6.98 -1.93 12.56
CA LEU A 212 6.23 -1.11 11.61
C LEU A 212 4.85 -0.74 12.18
N ARG A 213 4.13 -1.72 12.77
CA ARG A 213 2.85 -1.49 13.43
C ARG A 213 2.95 -0.41 14.49
N ARG A 214 3.93 -0.52 15.39
CA ARG A 214 4.17 0.47 16.43
C ARG A 214 4.44 1.84 15.83
N HIS A 215 5.32 1.93 14.83
CA HIS A 215 5.63 3.20 14.17
C HIS A 215 4.40 3.86 13.56
N LEU A 216 3.55 3.11 12.83
CA LEU A 216 2.33 3.66 12.23
C LEU A 216 1.30 4.14 13.25
N LEU A 217 1.28 3.56 14.46
CA LEU A 217 0.38 3.95 15.54
C LEU A 217 0.93 5.12 16.37
N GLU A 218 2.22 5.10 16.69
CA GLU A 218 2.87 6.00 17.64
C GLU A 218 3.71 7.11 16.96
N TYR A 219 3.69 7.18 15.63
CA TYR A 219 4.39 8.24 14.90
C TYR A 219 4.06 9.62 15.48
N PRO A 220 5.04 10.52 15.67
CA PRO A 220 6.47 10.44 15.36
C PRO A 220 7.34 9.94 16.53
N THR A 221 6.74 9.55 17.66
CA THR A 221 7.45 9.28 18.94
C THR A 221 8.17 7.92 18.97
N SER A 222 7.80 6.98 18.09
CA SER A 222 8.47 5.68 18.03
C SER A 222 9.91 5.83 17.52
N SER A 223 10.86 5.12 18.14
CA SER A 223 12.25 5.11 17.72
C SER A 223 12.37 4.65 16.26
N ALA A 224 12.89 5.53 15.41
CA ALA A 224 13.00 5.30 13.95
C ALA A 224 14.20 4.44 13.55
N GLU A 225 14.76 3.66 14.46
CA GLU A 225 15.95 2.85 14.17
C GLU A 225 15.69 1.89 13.00
N LYS A 226 16.45 2.02 11.92
CA LYS A 226 16.33 1.25 10.67
C LYS A 226 14.96 1.37 9.97
N MET A 227 14.32 2.53 10.11
CA MET A 227 13.08 2.86 9.41
C MET A 227 13.27 4.08 8.54
N THR A 228 12.58 4.10 7.41
CA THR A 228 12.46 5.28 6.54
C THR A 228 11.00 5.58 6.33
N ASP A 229 10.63 6.86 6.27
CA ASP A 229 9.26 7.26 5.98
C ASP A 229 9.20 8.51 5.09
N PHE A 230 8.09 8.63 4.37
CA PHE A 230 7.72 9.81 3.62
C PHE A 230 6.20 9.96 3.57
N VAL A 231 5.75 11.18 3.25
CA VAL A 231 4.32 11.47 3.04
C VAL A 231 4.15 11.95 1.62
N TYR A 232 3.17 11.39 0.90
CA TYR A 232 2.82 11.81 -0.44
C TYR A 232 1.32 12.09 -0.54
N TRP A 233 0.93 12.88 -1.54
CA TRP A 233 -0.44 13.04 -1.95
C TRP A 233 -0.62 12.47 -3.35
N SER A 234 -1.82 11.99 -3.63
CA SER A 234 -2.22 11.57 -4.97
C SER A 234 -3.66 11.96 -5.24
N LYS A 235 -3.94 12.20 -6.52
CA LYS A 235 -5.28 12.34 -7.07
C LYS A 235 -5.51 11.17 -8.00
N GLU A 236 -6.38 10.26 -7.60
CA GLU A 236 -6.59 8.97 -8.27
C GLU A 236 -8.05 8.76 -8.64
N LEU A 237 -8.28 8.06 -9.74
CA LEU A 237 -9.64 7.65 -10.12
C LEU A 237 -10.13 6.50 -9.23
N VAL A 238 -11.14 6.78 -8.45
CA VAL A 238 -11.86 5.78 -7.66
C VAL A 238 -13.28 5.68 -8.19
N ARG A 239 -13.61 4.57 -8.86
CA ARG A 239 -14.90 4.38 -9.53
C ARG A 239 -15.21 5.47 -10.58
N GLY A 240 -14.19 5.89 -11.32
CA GLY A 240 -14.30 6.93 -12.33
C GLY A 240 -14.39 8.36 -11.78
N ARG A 241 -14.20 8.56 -10.46
CA ARG A 241 -14.19 9.87 -9.81
C ARG A 241 -12.82 10.19 -9.26
N PRO A 242 -12.27 11.37 -9.51
CA PRO A 242 -11.02 11.81 -8.90
C PRO A 242 -11.17 11.92 -7.37
N VAL A 243 -10.21 11.36 -6.66
CA VAL A 243 -10.12 11.42 -5.19
C VAL A 243 -8.73 11.88 -4.80
N VAL A 244 -8.64 12.96 -4.06
CA VAL A 244 -7.39 13.42 -3.45
C VAL A 244 -7.19 12.70 -2.13
N SER A 245 -6.01 12.11 -1.94
CA SER A 245 -5.64 11.46 -0.68
C SER A 245 -4.22 11.80 -0.26
N ILE A 246 -3.93 11.67 1.04
CA ILE A 246 -2.60 11.80 1.62
C ILE A 246 -2.26 10.50 2.32
N THR A 247 -1.08 9.96 2.02
CA THR A 247 -0.61 8.69 2.55
C THR A 247 0.77 8.85 3.18
N HIS A 248 0.93 8.38 4.39
CA HIS A 248 2.21 8.19 5.07
C HIS A 248 2.70 6.77 4.79
N VAL A 249 3.87 6.64 4.19
CA VAL A 249 4.54 5.38 3.91
C VAL A 249 5.71 5.23 4.86
N ALA A 250 5.81 4.08 5.51
CA ALA A 250 6.95 3.72 6.36
C ALA A 250 7.50 2.36 5.93
N THR A 251 8.82 2.25 5.87
CA THR A 251 9.54 1.02 5.53
C THR A 251 10.41 0.60 6.71
N ALA A 252 10.21 -0.63 7.16
CA ALA A 252 11.00 -1.26 8.21
C ALA A 252 11.84 -2.40 7.61
N ALA A 253 13.16 -2.39 7.81
CA ALA A 253 13.98 -3.56 7.58
C ALA A 253 13.65 -4.62 8.64
N ALA A 254 13.68 -5.89 8.25
CA ALA A 254 13.47 -6.99 9.18
C ALA A 254 14.53 -7.06 10.27
N VAL A 255 14.20 -7.72 11.35
CA VAL A 255 15.18 -8.26 12.31
C VAL A 255 15.69 -9.60 11.81
N ASP A 256 16.83 -10.04 12.33
CA ASP A 256 17.47 -11.30 11.97
C ASP A 256 16.48 -12.48 12.12
N ASP A 257 16.65 -13.50 11.29
CA ASP A 257 15.83 -14.74 11.21
C ASP A 257 14.36 -14.56 10.74
N SER A 258 13.96 -13.35 10.29
CA SER A 258 12.67 -13.15 9.68
C SER A 258 12.60 -13.74 8.26
N PRO A 259 11.47 -14.39 7.88
CA PRO A 259 11.23 -14.77 6.49
C PRO A 259 10.99 -13.55 5.58
N VAL A 260 10.75 -12.38 6.17
CA VAL A 260 10.47 -11.11 5.50
C VAL A 260 11.69 -10.20 5.64
N ALA A 261 12.26 -9.73 4.54
CA ALA A 261 13.40 -8.80 4.57
C ALA A 261 12.98 -7.34 4.83
N TYR A 262 11.83 -6.94 4.29
CA TYR A 262 11.25 -5.61 4.52
C TYR A 262 9.75 -5.70 4.68
N ALA A 263 9.23 -4.88 5.59
CA ALA A 263 7.82 -4.59 5.72
C ALA A 263 7.56 -3.11 5.42
N ILE A 264 6.58 -2.83 4.55
CA ILE A 264 6.23 -1.48 4.12
C ILE A 264 4.77 -1.25 4.46
N GLY A 265 4.50 -0.21 5.23
CA GLY A 265 3.16 0.20 5.63
C GLY A 265 2.75 1.50 4.95
N SER A 266 1.57 1.52 4.37
CA SER A 266 0.95 2.72 3.81
C SER A 266 -0.29 3.07 4.63
N LYS A 267 -0.20 4.14 5.42
CA LYS A 267 -1.28 4.68 6.26
C LYS A 267 -1.91 5.85 5.53
N GLN A 268 -3.16 5.70 5.06
CA GLN A 268 -3.90 6.83 4.54
C GLN A 268 -4.32 7.72 5.71
N ILE A 269 -3.80 8.94 5.74
CA ILE A 269 -4.08 9.93 6.79
C ILE A 269 -5.18 10.92 6.40
N TYR A 270 -5.51 11.01 5.11
CA TYR A 270 -6.58 11.83 4.57
C TYR A 270 -7.12 11.24 3.27
N ALA A 271 -8.41 11.35 3.05
CA ALA A 271 -9.06 11.17 1.74
C ALA A 271 -10.23 12.14 1.61
N MET A 272 -10.33 12.81 0.47
CA MET A 272 -11.39 13.78 0.20
C MET A 272 -12.77 13.12 0.06
N HIS A 273 -12.80 11.84 -0.31
CA HIS A 273 -14.03 11.05 -0.51
C HIS A 273 -13.85 9.59 -0.06
N TYR A 274 -14.95 8.90 0.24
CA TYR A 274 -15.12 7.46 0.39
C TYR A 274 -14.38 6.78 1.54
N PHE A 275 -13.09 7.06 1.75
CA PHE A 275 -12.27 6.27 2.67
C PHE A 275 -12.28 6.85 4.07
N ASP A 276 -12.71 6.05 5.05
CA ASP A 276 -12.62 6.36 6.48
C ASP A 276 -11.21 6.10 7.02
N ALA A 277 -10.59 5.00 6.57
CA ALA A 277 -9.20 4.65 6.80
C ALA A 277 -8.74 3.62 5.78
N SER A 278 -7.45 3.59 5.46
CA SER A 278 -6.84 2.54 4.66
C SER A 278 -5.44 2.20 5.16
N LEU A 279 -5.15 0.91 5.21
CA LEU A 279 -3.84 0.31 5.46
C LEU A 279 -3.43 -0.51 4.25
N GLY A 280 -2.31 -0.18 3.64
CA GLY A 280 -1.58 -1.07 2.74
C GLY A 280 -0.39 -1.67 3.50
N LEU A 281 -0.22 -2.98 3.45
CA LEU A 281 0.95 -3.67 3.98
C LEU A 281 1.61 -4.45 2.84
N THR A 282 2.89 -4.16 2.59
CA THR A 282 3.72 -4.96 1.66
C THR A 282 4.80 -5.67 2.45
N LEU A 283 4.88 -7.00 2.30
CA LEU A 283 5.93 -7.82 2.87
C LEU A 283 6.80 -8.38 1.74
N LEU A 284 8.10 -8.19 1.85
CA LEU A 284 9.10 -8.62 0.86
C LEU A 284 9.86 -9.82 1.42
N ALA A 285 9.54 -11.02 0.94
CA ALA A 285 10.18 -12.26 1.36
C ALA A 285 11.12 -12.77 0.26
N PRO A 286 12.46 -12.80 0.49
CA PRO A 286 13.43 -13.24 -0.52
C PRO A 286 13.26 -14.74 -0.82
N ASP A 287 13.19 -15.10 -2.10
CA ASP A 287 13.21 -16.49 -2.56
C ASP A 287 14.66 -17.00 -2.58
N ARG A 288 15.04 -17.72 -1.54
CA ARG A 288 16.40 -18.26 -1.38
C ARG A 288 16.68 -19.51 -2.24
N THR A 289 15.65 -20.07 -2.87
CA THR A 289 15.82 -21.20 -3.79
C THR A 289 16.13 -20.78 -5.21
N SER A 290 16.00 -19.50 -5.53
CA SER A 290 16.26 -18.95 -6.85
C SER A 290 17.77 -18.74 -7.09
N ALA A 291 18.26 -19.17 -8.24
CA ALA A 291 19.65 -18.91 -8.67
C ALA A 291 19.94 -17.42 -8.95
N SER A 292 18.91 -16.64 -9.24
CA SER A 292 18.98 -15.19 -9.43
C SER A 292 18.14 -14.49 -8.35
N PRO A 293 18.44 -13.22 -8.01
CA PRO A 293 17.66 -12.48 -7.05
C PRO A 293 16.16 -12.50 -7.36
N ALA A 294 15.36 -13.01 -6.44
CA ALA A 294 13.92 -13.06 -6.56
C ALA A 294 13.25 -12.81 -5.21
N THR A 295 12.05 -12.28 -5.25
CA THR A 295 11.30 -11.87 -4.04
C THR A 295 9.83 -12.22 -4.21
N PHE A 296 9.23 -12.84 -3.20
CA PHE A 296 7.80 -12.89 -3.06
C PHE A 296 7.33 -11.56 -2.46
N VAL A 297 6.49 -10.86 -3.20
CA VAL A 297 5.81 -9.64 -2.74
C VAL A 297 4.42 -10.05 -2.29
N VAL A 298 4.16 -9.88 -1.00
CA VAL A 298 2.83 -10.05 -0.43
C VAL A 298 2.24 -8.68 -0.15
N TYR A 299 1.13 -8.37 -0.77
CA TYR A 299 0.40 -7.11 -0.60
C TYR A 299 -0.96 -7.36 0.04
N LEU A 300 -1.18 -6.76 1.21
CA LEU A 300 -2.49 -6.67 1.84
C LEU A 300 -3.00 -5.24 1.78
N ASN A 301 -4.27 -5.08 1.43
CA ASN A 301 -4.97 -3.81 1.59
C ASN A 301 -6.22 -4.04 2.45
N ARG A 302 -6.38 -3.19 3.45
CA ARG A 302 -7.59 -3.11 4.29
C ARG A 302 -8.09 -1.67 4.24
N SER A 303 -9.34 -1.49 3.83
CA SER A 303 -9.94 -0.16 3.70
C SER A 303 -11.34 -0.14 4.26
N ARG A 304 -11.65 0.90 5.05
CA ARG A 304 -13.00 1.22 5.49
C ARG A 304 -13.58 2.29 4.59
N ILE A 305 -14.79 2.03 4.11
CA ILE A 305 -15.42 2.83 3.06
C ILE A 305 -16.85 3.15 3.50
N ASP A 306 -17.25 4.42 3.44
CA ASP A 306 -18.58 4.90 3.82
C ASP A 306 -19.72 4.44 2.88
N LEU A 307 -19.40 3.98 1.69
CA LEU A 307 -20.36 3.47 0.71
C LEU A 307 -21.15 2.24 1.18
N PHE A 308 -20.73 1.62 2.29
CA PHE A 308 -21.38 0.42 2.81
C PHE A 308 -22.39 0.73 3.93
N ASP A 309 -22.55 2.00 4.28
CA ASP A 309 -23.57 2.46 5.21
C ASP A 309 -24.93 2.45 4.50
N GLY A 310 -25.83 1.52 4.86
CA GLY A 310 -27.18 1.47 4.31
C GLY A 310 -27.70 0.06 3.98
N LEU A 311 -28.98 -0.03 3.57
CA LEU A 311 -29.72 -1.28 3.33
C LEU A 311 -29.08 -2.21 2.29
N PHE A 312 -28.38 -1.65 1.30
CA PHE A 312 -27.72 -2.42 0.22
C PHE A 312 -26.21 -2.57 0.43
N GLY A 313 -25.67 -2.19 1.60
CA GLY A 313 -24.25 -2.20 1.89
C GLY A 313 -23.56 -3.55 1.67
N GLY A 314 -24.24 -4.66 1.93
CA GLY A 314 -23.70 -6.01 1.72
C GLY A 314 -23.48 -6.37 0.24
N VAL A 315 -24.36 -5.91 -0.66
CA VAL A 315 -24.20 -6.10 -2.11
C VAL A 315 -23.11 -5.19 -2.64
N ALA A 316 -23.13 -3.90 -2.27
CA ALA A 316 -22.11 -2.93 -2.62
C ALA A 316 -20.71 -3.41 -2.19
N ARG A 317 -20.57 -3.96 -0.98
CA ARG A 317 -19.33 -4.51 -0.48
C ARG A 317 -18.79 -5.65 -1.35
N ARG A 318 -19.63 -6.62 -1.76
CA ARG A 318 -19.21 -7.73 -2.63
C ARG A 318 -18.68 -7.24 -3.97
N VAL A 319 -19.37 -6.28 -4.58
CA VAL A 319 -18.94 -5.68 -5.85
C VAL A 319 -17.62 -4.93 -5.70
N VAL A 320 -17.48 -4.13 -4.64
CA VAL A 320 -16.24 -3.38 -4.37
C VAL A 320 -15.09 -4.33 -4.05
N ALA A 321 -15.31 -5.38 -3.25
CA ALA A 321 -14.31 -6.39 -2.94
C ALA A 321 -13.82 -7.15 -4.18
N GLY A 322 -14.74 -7.52 -5.08
CA GLY A 322 -14.39 -8.16 -6.36
C GLY A 322 -13.52 -7.25 -7.24
N ARG A 323 -13.87 -5.95 -7.36
CA ARG A 323 -13.08 -4.97 -8.10
C ARG A 323 -11.73 -4.71 -7.44
N ALA A 324 -11.68 -4.53 -6.12
CA ALA A 324 -10.44 -4.33 -5.38
C ALA A 324 -9.46 -5.50 -5.57
N ARG A 325 -9.96 -6.74 -5.57
CA ARG A 325 -9.17 -7.93 -5.90
C ARG A 325 -8.58 -7.88 -7.31
N GLY A 326 -9.39 -7.48 -8.32
CA GLY A 326 -8.92 -7.30 -9.70
C GLY A 326 -7.84 -6.24 -9.80
N LEU A 327 -8.04 -5.06 -9.20
CA LEU A 327 -7.06 -3.99 -9.17
C LEU A 327 -5.73 -4.41 -8.52
N VAL A 328 -5.78 -5.16 -7.42
CA VAL A 328 -4.56 -5.70 -6.78
C VAL A 328 -3.82 -6.64 -7.73
N ALA A 329 -4.53 -7.52 -8.46
CA ALA A 329 -3.89 -8.40 -9.42
C ALA A 329 -3.23 -7.62 -10.57
N GLU A 330 -3.90 -6.63 -11.13
CA GLU A 330 -3.38 -5.75 -12.19
C GLU A 330 -2.16 -4.94 -11.71
N GLN A 331 -2.22 -4.38 -10.51
CA GLN A 331 -1.09 -3.64 -9.92
C GLN A 331 0.15 -4.53 -9.74
N LEU A 332 -0.03 -5.77 -9.26
CA LEU A 332 1.07 -6.70 -9.09
C LEU A 332 1.64 -7.21 -10.42
N GLN A 333 0.82 -7.39 -11.46
CA GLN A 333 1.29 -7.70 -12.80
C GLN A 333 2.13 -6.56 -13.39
N ARG A 334 1.66 -5.30 -13.25
CA ARG A 334 2.42 -4.13 -13.67
C ARG A 334 3.75 -4.01 -12.92
N LEU A 335 3.74 -4.25 -11.62
CA LEU A 335 4.94 -4.26 -10.79
C LEU A 335 5.99 -5.25 -11.33
N GLN A 336 5.58 -6.46 -11.70
CA GLN A 336 6.48 -7.43 -12.33
C GLN A 336 7.09 -6.88 -13.62
N GLN A 337 6.30 -6.24 -14.48
CA GLN A 337 6.75 -5.69 -15.77
C GLN A 337 7.76 -4.55 -15.57
N VAL A 338 7.47 -3.62 -14.68
CA VAL A 338 8.33 -2.47 -14.38
C VAL A 338 9.68 -2.93 -13.83
N LEU A 339 9.66 -3.84 -12.84
CA LEU A 339 10.90 -4.32 -12.23
C LEU A 339 11.68 -5.30 -13.10
N ALA A 340 11.04 -6.01 -14.05
CA ALA A 340 11.73 -6.86 -15.03
C ALA A 340 12.44 -6.03 -16.11
N GLY A 341 11.85 -4.90 -16.53
CA GLY A 341 12.46 -3.99 -17.51
C GLY A 341 13.76 -3.37 -17.00
N ASP A 342 13.83 -3.04 -15.74
CA ASP A 342 15.03 -2.48 -15.09
C ASP A 342 16.20 -3.46 -15.06
N SER A 343 15.94 -4.74 -14.85
CA SER A 343 16.98 -5.79 -14.84
C SER A 343 17.67 -5.93 -16.20
N LEU A 344 16.97 -5.68 -17.30
CA LEU A 344 17.51 -5.73 -18.66
C LEU A 344 18.37 -4.49 -18.98
N HIS A 345 18.06 -3.33 -18.44
CA HIS A 345 18.87 -2.11 -18.60
C HIS A 345 20.18 -2.17 -17.81
N GLU A 346 20.17 -2.71 -16.59
CA GLU A 346 21.38 -2.87 -15.77
C GLU A 346 22.37 -3.88 -16.37
N VAL A 347 21.88 -4.98 -16.94
CA VAL A 347 22.76 -5.97 -17.59
C VAL A 347 23.44 -5.35 -18.83
N ARG A 348 22.74 -4.50 -19.59
CA ARG A 348 23.32 -3.80 -20.74
C ARG A 348 24.32 -2.72 -20.37
N SER A 349 24.14 -2.02 -19.24
CA SER A 349 25.06 -0.96 -18.80
C SER A 349 26.35 -1.47 -18.11
N ARG A 350 26.33 -2.71 -17.60
CA ARG A 350 27.53 -3.36 -17.02
C ARG A 350 28.36 -4.15 -18.07
N GLY A 351 27.83 -4.30 -19.28
CA GLY A 351 28.50 -5.00 -20.39
C GLY A 351 29.15 -4.07 -21.41
N GLN A 352 29.21 -2.76 -21.14
CA GLN A 352 29.96 -1.74 -21.88
C GLN A 352 31.07 -1.18 -20.97
#